data_c6a3e1ffb7e74639d9342904c23dbf24
#
_entry.id   c6a3e1ffb7e74639d9342904c23dbf24
#
_cell.length_a   1.000
_cell.length_b   1.000
_cell.length_c   1.000
_cell.angle_alpha   90.00
_cell.angle_beta   90.00
_cell.angle_gamma   90.00
#
_symmetry.space_group_name_H-M   'P 1'
#
loop_
_entity.id
_entity.type
_entity.pdbx_description
1 polymer ?
#
loop_
_entity_poly.entity_id
_entity_poly.type
_entity_poly.pdbx_seq_one_letter_code
_entity_poly.pdbx_strand_id
1 'polypeptide(L)'
;MNEKNTFLCACEQEELHLSGAVQSFGALILTEENGYITHVSVNTDAICTSAIPGQFIDPRLAKLSASLGVQVGSNKIVAWHDQGFNGYILMTKSKNKSIIYEFYPSDIKHNNVICTRFDFLEKPNSDSELSWLQKRLVDYISEATGFERVIYYQFMHNGDGEVIHESVSSSHIGSYIGLRFPASDIPRIARDLVSVHRE
;
A
#
# COMPACT_ATOMS: atom_id res chain seq x y z
N MET A 1 18.37 10.76 33.60
CA MET A 1 17.49 10.74 32.42
C MET A 1 17.42 9.32 31.93
N ASN A 2 16.25 8.74 31.82
CA ASN A 2 16.09 7.29 31.63
C ASN A 2 16.30 6.99 30.11
N GLU A 3 17.23 6.07 29.79
CA GLU A 3 17.54 5.66 28.40
C GLU A 3 16.30 5.25 27.58
N LYS A 4 15.30 4.66 28.23
CA LYS A 4 14.01 4.34 27.62
C LYS A 4 13.26 5.56 27.08
N ASN A 5 13.30 6.69 27.77
CA ASN A 5 12.63 7.93 27.29
C ASN A 5 13.36 8.56 26.09
N THR A 6 14.69 8.41 26.01
CA THR A 6 15.46 8.94 24.89
C THR A 6 15.20 8.14 23.60
N PHE A 7 15.06 6.82 23.71
CA PHE A 7 14.75 5.95 22.58
C PHE A 7 13.33 6.21 22.04
N LEU A 8 12.32 6.33 22.90
CA LEU A 8 10.95 6.66 22.51
C LEU A 8 10.87 8.04 21.82
N CYS A 9 11.55 9.05 22.34
CA CYS A 9 11.61 10.37 21.71
C CYS A 9 12.29 10.35 20.32
N ALA A 10 13.32 9.50 20.14
CA ALA A 10 13.97 9.36 18.85
C ALA A 10 13.03 8.69 17.81
N CYS A 11 12.34 7.62 18.21
CA CYS A 11 11.36 6.96 17.35
C CYS A 11 10.18 7.86 16.97
N GLU A 12 9.75 8.76 17.86
CA GLU A 12 8.66 9.71 17.62
C GLU A 12 9.05 10.87 16.68
N GLN A 13 10.33 11.04 16.40
CA GLN A 13 10.85 12.07 15.47
C GLN A 13 11.14 11.53 14.07
N GLU A 14 11.04 10.23 13.87
CA GLU A 14 11.18 9.64 12.53
C GLU A 14 10.05 10.08 11.60
N GLU A 15 10.42 10.55 10.42
CA GLU A 15 9.47 10.90 9.36
C GLU A 15 9.29 9.72 8.40
N LEU A 16 8.63 8.65 8.85
CA LEU A 16 8.44 7.40 8.09
C LEU A 16 7.76 7.61 6.74
N HIS A 17 6.91 8.63 6.62
CA HIS A 17 6.27 9.02 5.37
C HIS A 17 7.24 9.64 4.35
N LEU A 18 8.44 10.05 4.79
CA LEU A 18 9.52 10.58 3.95
C LEU A 18 10.70 9.60 3.82
N SER A 19 10.46 8.31 3.95
CA SER A 19 11.52 7.29 3.90
C SER A 19 12.40 7.37 2.65
N GLY A 20 11.86 7.91 1.54
CA GLY A 20 12.56 8.05 0.27
C GLY A 20 13.02 6.72 -0.33
N ALA A 21 12.47 5.60 0.14
CA ALA A 21 12.85 4.25 -0.25
C ALA A 21 11.67 3.46 -0.78
N VAL A 22 11.93 2.55 -1.71
CA VAL A 22 10.98 1.55 -2.19
C VAL A 22 11.43 0.15 -1.77
N GLN A 23 10.52 -0.80 -1.72
CA GLN A 23 10.82 -2.18 -1.39
C GLN A 23 11.79 -2.78 -2.43
N SER A 24 12.75 -3.59 -1.97
CA SER A 24 13.81 -4.14 -2.83
C SER A 24 13.31 -5.10 -3.91
N PHE A 25 12.13 -5.66 -3.75
CA PHE A 25 11.52 -6.58 -4.72
C PHE A 25 10.78 -5.85 -5.86
N GLY A 26 10.49 -4.56 -5.72
CA GLY A 26 9.76 -3.77 -6.71
C GLY A 26 10.57 -2.56 -7.17
N ALA A 27 10.05 -1.83 -8.14
CA ALA A 27 10.61 -0.56 -8.58
C ALA A 27 9.51 0.47 -8.81
N LEU A 28 9.89 1.75 -8.82
CA LEU A 28 8.96 2.86 -8.99
C LEU A 28 9.50 3.83 -10.04
N ILE A 29 8.58 4.27 -10.92
CA ILE A 29 8.80 5.39 -11.85
C ILE A 29 7.70 6.41 -11.61
N LEU A 30 8.06 7.67 -11.51
CA LEU A 30 7.12 8.80 -11.46
C LEU A 30 7.29 9.64 -12.73
N THR A 31 6.17 9.93 -13.40
CA THR A 31 6.15 10.80 -14.57
C THR A 31 5.20 11.97 -14.37
N GLU A 32 5.39 13.02 -15.14
CA GLU A 32 4.34 13.98 -15.43
C GLU A 32 3.23 13.33 -16.29
N GLU A 33 2.09 13.99 -16.42
CA GLU A 33 0.96 13.50 -17.24
C GLU A 33 1.33 13.27 -18.72
N ASN A 34 2.28 14.03 -19.23
CA ASN A 34 2.81 13.91 -20.60
C ASN A 34 3.78 12.74 -20.80
N GLY A 35 4.11 12.00 -19.72
CA GLY A 35 5.06 10.88 -19.75
C GLY A 35 6.53 11.26 -19.52
N TYR A 36 6.83 12.52 -19.15
CA TYR A 36 8.18 12.94 -18.81
C TYR A 36 8.56 12.40 -17.41
N ILE A 37 9.67 11.64 -17.33
CA ILE A 37 10.13 10.98 -16.11
C ILE A 37 10.76 12.01 -15.17
N THR A 38 10.20 12.15 -13.98
CA THR A 38 10.71 13.04 -12.94
C THR A 38 11.55 12.30 -11.90
N HIS A 39 11.15 11.08 -11.53
CA HIS A 39 11.84 10.28 -10.52
C HIS A 39 11.81 8.79 -10.90
N VAL A 40 12.85 8.09 -10.49
CA VAL A 40 12.93 6.62 -10.57
C VAL A 40 13.54 6.09 -9.28
N SER A 41 13.16 4.88 -8.88
CA SER A 41 13.85 4.19 -7.79
C SER A 41 15.22 3.68 -8.26
N VAL A 42 16.17 3.58 -7.34
CA VAL A 42 17.57 3.18 -7.64
C VAL A 42 17.66 1.82 -8.32
N ASN A 43 16.73 0.92 -8.02
CA ASN A 43 16.69 -0.45 -8.57
C ASN A 43 15.89 -0.58 -9.88
N THR A 44 15.49 0.53 -10.48
CA THR A 44 14.67 0.52 -11.72
C THR A 44 15.41 -0.15 -12.88
N ASP A 45 16.73 -0.02 -12.96
CA ASP A 45 17.55 -0.61 -14.04
C ASP A 45 17.44 -2.14 -14.12
N ALA A 46 17.15 -2.81 -13.00
CA ALA A 46 16.95 -4.27 -12.97
C ALA A 46 15.59 -4.69 -13.56
N ILE A 47 14.66 -3.76 -13.71
CA ILE A 47 13.27 -4.01 -14.09
C ILE A 47 12.88 -3.31 -15.39
N CYS A 48 13.40 -2.11 -15.61
CA CYS A 48 13.09 -1.28 -16.78
C CYS A 48 14.32 -0.45 -17.15
N THR A 49 15.17 -0.98 -18.02
CA THR A 49 16.51 -0.45 -18.34
C THR A 49 16.49 0.91 -19.05
N SER A 50 15.35 1.42 -19.49
CA SER A 50 15.22 2.67 -20.24
C SER A 50 14.62 3.84 -19.43
N ALA A 51 14.36 3.65 -18.14
CA ALA A 51 13.75 4.70 -17.33
C ALA A 51 14.81 5.66 -16.75
N ILE A 52 15.06 6.76 -17.43
CA ILE A 52 16.05 7.77 -17.04
C ILE A 52 15.33 9.09 -16.73
N PRO A 53 15.52 9.68 -15.53
CA PRO A 53 14.97 11.01 -15.24
C PRO A 53 15.37 12.04 -16.29
N GLY A 54 14.43 12.89 -16.69
CA GLY A 54 14.67 13.87 -17.74
C GLY A 54 14.41 13.35 -19.16
N GLN A 55 13.93 12.11 -19.31
CA GLN A 55 13.53 11.53 -20.59
C GLN A 55 12.04 11.16 -20.57
N PHE A 56 11.49 10.83 -21.74
CA PHE A 56 10.14 10.30 -21.82
C PHE A 56 10.13 8.80 -21.49
N ILE A 57 9.06 8.37 -20.84
CA ILE A 57 8.82 6.96 -20.53
C ILE A 57 8.63 6.14 -21.81
N ASP A 58 8.88 4.82 -21.73
CA ASP A 58 8.62 3.88 -22.84
C ASP A 58 7.22 4.15 -23.45
N PRO A 59 7.10 4.30 -24.77
CA PRO A 59 5.83 4.56 -25.43
C PRO A 59 4.74 3.52 -25.13
N ARG A 60 5.12 2.27 -24.83
CA ARG A 60 4.18 1.22 -24.43
C ARG A 60 3.56 1.54 -23.08
N LEU A 61 4.34 2.01 -22.11
CA LEU A 61 3.87 2.44 -20.79
C LEU A 61 3.01 3.70 -20.89
N ALA A 62 3.44 4.67 -21.69
CA ALA A 62 2.66 5.88 -21.96
C ALA A 62 1.27 5.55 -22.55
N LYS A 63 1.21 4.59 -23.47
CA LYS A 63 -0.06 4.11 -24.05
C LYS A 63 -0.97 3.44 -23.01
N LEU A 64 -0.39 2.66 -22.10
CA LEU A 64 -1.14 2.02 -21.03
C LEU A 64 -1.71 3.05 -20.05
N SER A 65 -0.91 4.03 -19.64
CA SER A 65 -1.35 5.08 -18.73
C SER A 65 -2.38 6.03 -19.33
N ALA A 66 -2.38 6.23 -20.66
CA ALA A 66 -3.41 7.00 -21.35
C ALA A 66 -4.84 6.41 -21.18
N SER A 67 -4.94 5.13 -20.79
CA SER A 67 -6.20 4.47 -20.46
C SER A 67 -6.66 4.63 -19.02
N LEU A 68 -5.88 5.32 -18.17
CA LEU A 68 -6.30 5.66 -16.81
C LEU A 68 -7.44 6.68 -16.82
N GLY A 69 -8.34 6.56 -15.86
CA GLY A 69 -9.39 7.56 -15.66
C GLY A 69 -8.85 8.97 -15.41
N VAL A 70 -9.70 9.98 -15.61
CA VAL A 70 -9.32 11.40 -15.43
C VAL A 70 -9.19 11.77 -13.95
N GLN A 71 -9.83 11.01 -13.07
CA GLN A 71 -9.89 11.30 -11.64
C GLN A 71 -8.57 10.94 -10.94
N VAL A 72 -8.23 11.74 -9.92
CA VAL A 72 -7.14 11.42 -8.98
C VAL A 72 -7.45 10.10 -8.28
N GLY A 73 -6.42 9.26 -8.11
CA GLY A 73 -6.58 7.91 -7.56
C GLY A 73 -7.04 6.86 -8.55
N SER A 74 -7.38 7.25 -9.82
CA SER A 74 -7.61 6.25 -10.87
C SER A 74 -6.39 5.36 -11.00
N ASN A 75 -6.60 4.05 -10.95
CA ASN A 75 -5.52 3.07 -11.02
C ASN A 75 -5.85 1.95 -12.01
N LYS A 76 -4.81 1.25 -12.44
CA LYS A 76 -4.92 0.09 -13.33
C LYS A 76 -3.73 -0.83 -13.12
N ILE A 77 -4.01 -2.12 -13.02
CA ILE A 77 -2.98 -3.16 -12.98
C ILE A 77 -2.94 -3.85 -14.33
N VAL A 78 -1.73 -4.03 -14.87
CA VAL A 78 -1.51 -4.74 -16.14
C VAL A 78 -0.34 -5.70 -16.00
N ALA A 79 -0.40 -6.85 -16.68
CA ALA A 79 0.76 -7.71 -16.84
C ALA A 79 1.82 -7.01 -17.71
N TRP A 80 3.09 -7.14 -17.34
CA TRP A 80 4.21 -6.53 -18.04
C TRP A 80 5.37 -7.52 -18.20
N HIS A 81 5.87 -7.61 -19.42
CA HIS A 81 7.01 -8.46 -19.76
C HIS A 81 8.00 -7.63 -20.59
N ASP A 82 9.20 -7.44 -20.07
CA ASP A 82 10.25 -6.70 -20.76
C ASP A 82 11.64 -7.12 -20.28
N GLN A 83 12.56 -7.34 -21.23
CA GLN A 83 14.01 -7.56 -21.02
C GLN A 83 14.41 -8.43 -19.80
N GLY A 84 13.64 -9.49 -19.55
CA GLY A 84 13.86 -10.41 -18.42
C GLY A 84 13.01 -10.11 -17.18
N PHE A 85 12.32 -8.97 -17.13
CA PHE A 85 11.30 -8.74 -16.13
C PHE A 85 9.97 -9.38 -16.56
N ASN A 86 9.39 -10.14 -15.65
CA ASN A 86 8.07 -10.73 -15.80
C ASN A 86 7.25 -10.39 -14.55
N GLY A 87 6.18 -9.65 -14.70
CA GLY A 87 5.40 -9.20 -13.55
C GLY A 87 4.19 -8.35 -13.90
N TYR A 88 3.87 -7.47 -12.99
CA TYR A 88 2.74 -6.55 -13.08
C TYR A 88 3.18 -5.12 -12.86
N ILE A 89 2.46 -4.20 -13.46
CA ILE A 89 2.58 -2.76 -13.20
C ILE A 89 1.25 -2.28 -12.65
N LEU A 90 1.27 -1.67 -11.47
CA LEU A 90 0.20 -0.82 -10.98
C LEU A 90 0.49 0.61 -11.42
N MET A 91 -0.42 1.19 -12.16
CA MET A 91 -0.36 2.60 -12.54
C MET A 91 -1.40 3.37 -11.75
N THR A 92 -1.02 4.48 -11.14
CA THR A 92 -1.92 5.32 -10.33
C THR A 92 -1.76 6.79 -10.72
N LYS A 93 -2.88 7.48 -10.91
CA LYS A 93 -2.89 8.94 -11.17
C LYS A 93 -2.88 9.70 -9.84
N SER A 94 -1.86 10.52 -9.60
CA SER A 94 -1.71 11.30 -8.38
C SER A 94 -2.46 12.64 -8.42
N LYS A 95 -2.57 13.30 -7.25
CA LYS A 95 -3.20 14.64 -7.09
C LYS A 95 -2.56 15.70 -8.00
N ASN A 96 -1.27 15.59 -8.30
CA ASN A 96 -0.54 16.55 -9.14
C ASN A 96 -0.59 16.20 -10.64
N LYS A 97 -1.53 15.36 -11.06
CA LYS A 97 -1.63 14.81 -12.41
C LYS A 97 -0.43 13.94 -12.83
N SER A 98 0.50 13.69 -11.92
CA SER A 98 1.60 12.76 -12.17
C SER A 98 1.09 11.32 -12.23
N ILE A 99 1.83 10.46 -12.90
CA ILE A 99 1.51 9.03 -12.98
C ILE A 99 2.61 8.27 -12.26
N ILE A 100 2.20 7.44 -11.31
CA ILE A 100 3.07 6.53 -10.58
C ILE A 100 2.97 5.17 -11.25
N TYR A 101 4.10 4.56 -11.58
CA TYR A 101 4.22 3.20 -12.07
C TYR A 101 4.97 2.39 -11.03
N GLU A 102 4.31 1.41 -10.44
CA GLU A 102 4.87 0.49 -9.46
C GLU A 102 5.01 -0.89 -10.10
N PHE A 103 6.22 -1.43 -10.11
CA PHE A 103 6.57 -2.70 -10.74
C PHE A 103 6.67 -3.80 -9.69
N TYR A 104 5.99 -4.91 -9.93
CA TYR A 104 5.96 -6.10 -9.06
C TYR A 104 6.32 -7.34 -9.85
N PRO A 105 7.36 -8.11 -9.49
CA PRO A 105 7.72 -9.35 -10.16
C PRO A 105 6.67 -10.44 -9.96
N SER A 106 6.52 -11.34 -10.95
CA SER A 106 5.49 -12.40 -10.95
C SER A 106 5.79 -13.58 -10.04
N ASP A 107 7.03 -13.74 -9.60
CA ASP A 107 7.50 -14.84 -8.75
C ASP A 107 7.19 -14.65 -7.25
N ILE A 108 6.58 -13.54 -6.88
CA ILE A 108 5.94 -13.43 -5.57
C ILE A 108 4.81 -14.48 -5.54
N LYS A 109 5.03 -15.57 -4.81
CA LYS A 109 4.19 -16.79 -4.75
C LYS A 109 2.69 -16.60 -4.46
N HIS A 110 2.23 -15.36 -4.30
CA HIS A 110 0.86 -14.99 -3.97
C HIS A 110 0.17 -14.10 -5.02
N ASN A 111 0.74 -13.98 -6.21
CA ASN A 111 0.33 -13.00 -7.23
C ASN A 111 -1.12 -13.13 -7.73
N ASN A 112 -1.69 -14.33 -7.73
CA ASN A 112 -3.06 -14.50 -8.24
C ASN A 112 -4.14 -13.94 -7.31
N VAL A 113 -3.79 -13.63 -6.05
CA VAL A 113 -4.77 -13.29 -5.03
C VAL A 113 -4.89 -11.78 -4.88
N ILE A 114 -3.78 -11.05 -4.86
CA ILE A 114 -3.78 -9.60 -4.57
C ILE A 114 -4.29 -8.78 -5.76
N CYS A 115 -3.84 -9.06 -6.98
CA CYS A 115 -4.16 -8.22 -8.15
C CYS A 115 -5.59 -8.38 -8.67
N THR A 116 -6.26 -9.50 -8.43
CA THR A 116 -7.57 -9.78 -9.03
C THR A 116 -8.76 -9.49 -8.13
N ARG A 117 -8.56 -9.27 -6.83
CA ARG A 117 -9.67 -9.10 -5.88
C ARG A 117 -9.87 -7.69 -5.31
N PHE A 118 -8.89 -6.78 -5.46
CA PHE A 118 -9.06 -5.38 -5.04
C PHE A 118 -9.89 -4.54 -6.02
N ASP A 119 -10.12 -5.02 -7.23
CA ASP A 119 -11.04 -4.38 -8.18
C ASP A 119 -12.50 -4.32 -7.67
N PHE A 120 -12.82 -5.00 -6.57
CA PHE A 120 -14.16 -5.06 -5.97
C PHE A 120 -14.39 -4.06 -4.84
N LEU A 121 -13.40 -3.28 -4.43
CA LEU A 121 -13.56 -2.31 -3.35
C LEU A 121 -14.13 -1.01 -3.89
N GLU A 122 -15.39 -1.03 -4.31
CA GLU A 122 -16.16 0.20 -4.49
C GLU A 122 -16.31 0.90 -3.14
N LYS A 123 -16.46 2.23 -3.19
CA LYS A 123 -16.71 3.00 -1.98
C LYS A 123 -18.00 2.52 -1.32
N PRO A 124 -17.98 2.12 -0.05
CA PRO A 124 -19.19 1.64 0.64
C PRO A 124 -20.24 2.75 0.74
N ASN A 125 -21.49 2.39 0.53
CA ASN A 125 -22.62 3.31 0.56
C ASN A 125 -23.34 3.34 1.93
N SER A 126 -22.94 2.46 2.85
CA SER A 126 -23.52 2.35 4.20
C SER A 126 -22.51 1.79 5.20
N ASP A 127 -22.75 2.01 6.50
CA ASP A 127 -21.91 1.48 7.58
C ASP A 127 -21.93 -0.06 7.61
N SER A 128 -23.02 -0.68 7.24
CA SER A 128 -23.13 -2.15 7.15
C SER A 128 -22.28 -2.70 6.01
N GLU A 129 -22.26 -2.02 4.87
CA GLU A 129 -21.41 -2.39 3.74
C GLU A 129 -19.94 -2.16 4.06
N LEU A 130 -19.59 -1.05 4.73
CA LEU A 130 -18.24 -0.79 5.22
C LEU A 130 -17.79 -1.90 6.17
N SER A 131 -18.61 -2.27 7.17
CA SER A 131 -18.29 -3.33 8.12
C SER A 131 -18.11 -4.68 7.41
N TRP A 132 -18.92 -5.00 6.42
CA TRP A 132 -18.78 -6.20 5.61
C TRP A 132 -17.46 -6.20 4.81
N LEU A 133 -17.10 -5.08 4.17
CA LEU A 133 -15.85 -4.94 3.43
C LEU A 133 -14.63 -5.08 4.34
N GLN A 134 -14.66 -4.47 5.54
CA GLN A 134 -13.60 -4.58 6.53
C GLN A 134 -13.39 -6.05 6.95
N LYS A 135 -14.47 -6.77 7.23
CA LYS A 135 -14.39 -8.21 7.56
C LYS A 135 -13.82 -9.02 6.40
N ARG A 136 -14.29 -8.77 5.17
CA ARG A 136 -13.80 -9.42 3.96
C ARG A 136 -12.31 -9.18 3.73
N LEU A 137 -11.84 -7.96 3.98
CA LEU A 137 -10.42 -7.61 3.88
C LEU A 137 -9.58 -8.43 4.86
N VAL A 138 -10.02 -8.55 6.11
CA VAL A 138 -9.34 -9.34 7.15
C VAL A 138 -9.24 -10.81 6.75
N ASP A 139 -10.35 -11.39 6.29
CA ASP A 139 -10.39 -12.80 5.85
C ASP A 139 -9.47 -13.01 4.64
N TYR A 140 -9.51 -12.10 3.69
CA TYR A 140 -8.68 -12.15 2.50
C TYR A 140 -7.18 -12.08 2.82
N ILE A 141 -6.77 -11.17 3.72
CA ILE A 141 -5.37 -11.06 4.16
C ILE A 141 -4.95 -12.35 4.89
N SER A 142 -5.83 -12.91 5.73
CA SER A 142 -5.57 -14.17 6.42
C SER A 142 -5.35 -15.33 5.43
N GLU A 143 -6.20 -15.46 4.43
CA GLU A 143 -6.06 -16.47 3.37
C GLU A 143 -4.78 -16.27 2.54
N ALA A 144 -4.46 -15.01 2.21
CA ALA A 144 -3.32 -14.69 1.36
C ALA A 144 -1.96 -14.86 2.05
N THR A 145 -1.90 -14.58 3.36
CA THR A 145 -0.64 -14.57 4.13
C THR A 145 -0.41 -15.84 4.94
N GLY A 146 -1.50 -16.54 5.31
CA GLY A 146 -1.45 -17.68 6.23
C GLY A 146 -1.12 -17.28 7.67
N PHE A 147 -1.22 -16.02 8.04
CA PHE A 147 -1.04 -15.60 9.43
C PHE A 147 -2.11 -16.20 10.33
N GLU A 148 -1.71 -16.62 11.53
CA GLU A 148 -2.63 -17.21 12.51
C GLU A 148 -3.70 -16.25 12.99
N ARG A 149 -3.39 -14.95 12.97
CA ARG A 149 -4.30 -13.88 13.34
C ARG A 149 -4.13 -12.67 12.44
N VAL A 150 -5.22 -12.18 11.90
CA VAL A 150 -5.33 -10.90 11.21
C VAL A 150 -6.44 -10.10 11.87
N ILE A 151 -6.20 -8.83 12.18
CA ILE A 151 -7.17 -7.96 12.85
C ILE A 151 -7.39 -6.69 12.04
N TYR A 152 -8.60 -6.15 12.10
CA TYR A 152 -8.90 -4.78 11.73
C TYR A 152 -8.96 -3.93 12.99
N TYR A 153 -8.00 -3.03 13.11
CA TYR A 153 -7.83 -2.17 14.26
C TYR A 153 -8.29 -0.76 13.92
N GLN A 154 -9.29 -0.27 14.59
CA GLN A 154 -9.87 1.05 14.34
C GLN A 154 -9.38 2.05 15.38
N PHE A 155 -8.77 3.15 14.92
CA PHE A 155 -8.41 4.27 15.79
C PHE A 155 -9.63 5.09 16.18
N MET A 156 -9.71 5.42 17.45
CA MET A 156 -10.74 6.27 18.04
C MET A 156 -10.27 7.73 18.10
N HIS A 157 -11.19 8.66 18.34
CA HIS A 157 -10.87 10.08 18.42
C HIS A 157 -9.87 10.47 19.53
N ASN A 158 -9.83 9.71 20.61
CA ASN A 158 -8.88 9.91 21.72
C ASN A 158 -7.50 9.26 21.44
N GLY A 159 -7.32 8.62 20.29
CA GLY A 159 -6.09 7.94 19.89
C GLY A 159 -5.98 6.49 20.36
N ASP A 160 -6.90 6.00 21.18
CA ASP A 160 -7.01 4.57 21.50
C ASP A 160 -7.44 3.81 20.25
N GLY A 161 -7.33 2.49 20.29
CA GLY A 161 -7.84 1.67 19.21
C GLY A 161 -8.65 0.50 19.70
N GLU A 162 -9.54 0.03 18.85
CA GLU A 162 -10.43 -1.11 19.11
C GLU A 162 -10.32 -2.13 17.97
N VAL A 163 -10.25 -3.42 18.31
CA VAL A 163 -10.33 -4.49 17.32
C VAL A 163 -11.80 -4.72 16.97
N ILE A 164 -12.18 -4.36 15.74
CA ILE A 164 -13.58 -4.47 15.28
C ILE A 164 -13.82 -5.69 14.40
N HIS A 165 -12.80 -6.21 13.72
CA HIS A 165 -12.87 -7.47 12.97
C HIS A 165 -11.60 -8.28 13.19
N GLU A 166 -11.74 -9.59 13.12
CA GLU A 166 -10.66 -10.55 13.30
C GLU A 166 -10.87 -11.78 12.42
N SER A 167 -9.78 -12.34 11.91
CA SER A 167 -9.69 -13.69 11.35
C SER A 167 -8.65 -14.47 12.15
N VAL A 168 -9.00 -15.65 12.64
CA VAL A 168 -8.12 -16.51 13.44
C VAL A 168 -8.15 -17.92 12.84
N SER A 169 -6.96 -18.48 12.56
CA SER A 169 -6.82 -19.79 11.91
C SER A 169 -7.14 -20.97 12.85
N SER A 170 -7.13 -20.76 14.17
CA SER A 170 -7.31 -21.82 15.17
C SER A 170 -8.23 -21.38 16.32
N SER A 171 -9.14 -22.28 16.68
CA SER A 171 -10.06 -22.09 17.83
C SER A 171 -9.36 -22.03 19.20
N HIS A 172 -8.09 -22.44 19.27
CA HIS A 172 -7.30 -22.37 20.53
C HIS A 172 -6.77 -20.97 20.81
N ILE A 173 -6.80 -20.08 19.84
CA ILE A 173 -6.36 -18.69 19.97
C ILE A 173 -7.57 -17.85 20.39
N GLY A 174 -7.58 -17.31 21.60
CA GLY A 174 -8.68 -16.45 22.07
C GLY A 174 -8.93 -15.25 21.16
N SER A 175 -10.17 -14.75 21.11
CA SER A 175 -10.55 -13.60 20.28
C SER A 175 -10.11 -12.27 20.90
N TYR A 176 -9.74 -11.32 20.03
CA TYR A 176 -9.43 -9.93 20.40
C TYR A 176 -10.57 -8.97 20.00
N ILE A 177 -11.64 -9.45 19.38
CA ILE A 177 -12.78 -8.60 19.00
C ILE A 177 -13.30 -7.86 20.22
N GLY A 178 -13.48 -6.54 20.09
CA GLY A 178 -13.93 -5.64 21.17
C GLY A 178 -12.88 -5.26 22.19
N LEU A 179 -11.65 -5.79 22.11
CA LEU A 179 -10.57 -5.33 22.97
C LEU A 179 -10.14 -3.92 22.56
N ARG A 180 -9.90 -3.10 23.58
CA ARG A 180 -9.39 -1.73 23.44
C ARG A 180 -7.97 -1.64 23.95
N PHE A 181 -7.16 -0.94 23.21
CA PHE A 181 -5.76 -0.69 23.52
C PHE A 181 -5.55 0.81 23.62
N PRO A 182 -4.87 1.30 24.68
CA PRO A 182 -4.63 2.71 24.86
C PRO A 182 -3.70 3.27 23.77
N ALA A 183 -3.81 4.57 23.54
CA ALA A 183 -2.98 5.29 22.56
C ALA A 183 -1.46 5.11 22.77
N SER A 184 -1.04 4.82 24.01
CA SER A 184 0.37 4.57 24.35
C SER A 184 0.95 3.28 23.77
N ASP A 185 0.10 2.31 23.40
CA ASP A 185 0.53 0.99 22.91
C ASP A 185 0.98 1.05 21.44
N ILE A 186 0.56 2.09 20.72
CA ILE A 186 0.96 2.32 19.34
C ILE A 186 1.72 3.66 19.28
N PRO A 187 2.98 3.66 18.82
CA PRO A 187 3.76 4.88 18.67
C PRO A 187 3.00 5.94 17.88
N ARG A 188 3.09 7.19 18.31
CA ARG A 188 2.42 8.32 17.67
C ARG A 188 2.71 8.38 16.17
N ILE A 189 3.96 8.16 15.79
CA ILE A 189 4.41 8.17 14.40
C ILE A 189 3.65 7.15 13.51
N ALA A 190 3.37 5.96 14.04
CA ALA A 190 2.60 4.95 13.30
C ALA A 190 1.12 5.38 13.15
N ARG A 191 0.57 6.05 14.17
CA ARG A 191 -0.80 6.59 14.12
C ARG A 191 -0.90 7.75 13.13
N ASP A 192 0.07 8.66 13.14
CA ASP A 192 0.14 9.80 12.24
C ASP A 192 0.28 9.32 10.77
N LEU A 193 1.10 8.29 10.52
CA LEU A 193 1.26 7.69 9.20
C LEU A 193 -0.07 7.16 8.63
N VAL A 194 -0.87 6.49 9.45
CA VAL A 194 -2.19 5.97 9.04
C VAL A 194 -3.21 7.09 8.84
N SER A 195 -3.11 8.19 9.62
CA SER A 195 -4.05 9.32 9.51
C SER A 195 -3.81 10.21 8.29
N VAL A 196 -2.56 10.36 7.85
CA VAL A 196 -2.18 11.18 6.67
C VAL A 196 -2.73 10.61 5.36
N HIS A 197 -2.96 9.30 5.29
CA HIS A 197 -3.49 8.63 4.08
C HIS A 197 -5.03 8.60 3.99
N ARG A 198 -5.74 9.35 4.83
CA ARG A 198 -7.22 9.42 4.83
C ARG A 198 -7.82 10.46 3.87
N GLU A 199 -7.00 11.27 3.19
CA GLU A 199 -7.49 12.30 2.26
C GLU A 199 -7.39 11.89 0.78
#